data_10db7da62272942f1c2d4751ad521115
#
_entry.id   10db7da62272942f1c2d4751ad521115
#
_cell.length_a   1.000
_cell.length_b   1.000
_cell.length_c   1.000
_cell.angle_alpha   90.00
_cell.angle_beta   90.00
_cell.angle_gamma   90.00
#
_symmetry.space_group_name_H-M   'P 1'
#
loop_
_entity.id
_entity.type
_entity.pdbx_description
1 polymer ?
#
loop_
_entity_poly.entity_id
_entity_poly.type
_entity_poly.pdbx_seq_one_letter_code
_entity_poly.pdbx_strand_id
1 'polypeptide(L)'
;MKKNFIFSIFLMIGMILSVYGTEKTPETRQPEKEQPPLRVLMIGNSFSICVGNNLPQMAASVPGCPLDLTSAYIGGCSLQTHWNNIEKAEKDASFKPYLISRWFNGKLEKDHGNVNTLLKNRQWDIITIQQASHFSWRFETFDPYAGNLIAYIRKYAPDAEILIQQTWAYRLDDRRLKEWNITQKQMFEKLNDAYSKLAQKYQLRVIPTGLAVETVRNNSKKTFEIPDQETMNSLIYPDLPNQSNDVVGVFKWRKNSKTNEMYISRDSFHLNYRGEYLQGALWFSFLFNRKTQDIDFIPENMGKTDAVFLLKCAQEALDTYQQ
;
A
#
# COMPACT_ATOMS: atom_id res chain seq x y z
N MET A 1 23.41 -60.67 -87.35
CA MET A 1 22.41 -60.45 -86.27
C MET A 1 22.95 -61.14 -85.00
N LYS A 2 23.59 -60.39 -84.12
CA LYS A 2 23.97 -60.87 -82.79
C LYS A 2 23.75 -59.76 -81.82
N LYS A 3 22.81 -59.92 -80.88
CA LYS A 3 22.50 -58.97 -79.77
C LYS A 3 23.52 -59.23 -78.65
N ASN A 4 24.28 -58.21 -78.27
CA ASN A 4 25.13 -58.24 -77.10
C ASN A 4 24.35 -57.67 -75.92
N PHE A 5 24.27 -58.43 -74.86
CA PHE A 5 23.75 -58.06 -73.55
C PHE A 5 24.89 -57.59 -72.70
N ILE A 6 24.86 -56.33 -72.29
CA ILE A 6 25.80 -55.77 -71.32
C ILE A 6 25.15 -55.82 -69.95
N PHE A 7 25.80 -56.53 -68.99
CA PHE A 7 25.43 -56.62 -67.61
C PHE A 7 26.10 -55.39 -66.86
N SER A 8 25.28 -54.48 -66.35
CA SER A 8 25.77 -53.46 -65.50
C SER A 8 25.64 -53.90 -64.01
N ILE A 9 26.77 -53.98 -63.36
CA ILE A 9 26.89 -54.26 -61.94
C ILE A 9 26.73 -52.92 -61.19
N PHE A 10 25.65 -52.78 -60.42
CA PHE A 10 25.48 -51.64 -59.49
C PHE A 10 26.19 -51.92 -58.18
N LEU A 11 27.21 -51.18 -57.89
CA LEU A 11 27.92 -51.13 -56.58
C LEU A 11 27.13 -50.24 -55.63
N MET A 12 26.42 -50.81 -54.61
CA MET A 12 25.82 -50.04 -53.52
C MET A 12 26.89 -49.65 -52.54
N ILE A 13 27.26 -48.33 -52.50
CA ILE A 13 28.04 -47.74 -51.44
C ILE A 13 27.06 -47.30 -50.35
N GLY A 14 27.07 -47.99 -49.19
CA GLY A 14 26.29 -47.61 -48.01
C GLY A 14 26.94 -46.38 -47.36
N MET A 15 26.26 -45.23 -47.43
CA MET A 15 26.59 -44.05 -46.60
C MET A 15 26.07 -44.29 -45.21
N ILE A 16 26.98 -44.48 -44.26
CA ILE A 16 26.69 -44.39 -42.83
C ILE A 16 26.59 -42.90 -42.46
N LEU A 17 25.36 -42.37 -42.30
CA LEU A 17 25.09 -41.07 -41.75
C LEU A 17 25.33 -41.11 -40.23
N SER A 18 26.50 -40.65 -39.81
CA SER A 18 26.81 -40.36 -38.39
C SER A 18 25.98 -39.16 -37.95
N VAL A 19 24.91 -39.37 -37.15
CA VAL A 19 24.14 -38.33 -36.50
C VAL A 19 24.97 -37.81 -35.33
N TYR A 20 25.74 -36.76 -35.54
CA TYR A 20 26.27 -35.97 -34.43
C TYR A 20 25.12 -35.18 -33.80
N GLY A 21 24.65 -35.64 -32.64
CA GLY A 21 23.78 -34.85 -31.75
C GLY A 21 24.54 -33.63 -31.28
N THR A 22 24.16 -32.45 -31.75
CA THR A 22 24.62 -31.20 -31.16
C THR A 22 24.03 -31.08 -29.76
N GLU A 23 24.81 -31.39 -28.73
CA GLU A 23 24.51 -30.99 -27.37
C GLU A 23 24.36 -29.45 -27.36
N LYS A 24 23.13 -29.01 -27.16
CA LYS A 24 22.87 -27.57 -26.84
C LYS A 24 23.55 -27.30 -25.52
N THR A 25 24.68 -26.58 -25.53
CA THR A 25 25.24 -25.93 -24.34
C THR A 25 24.14 -25.16 -23.65
N PRO A 26 23.96 -25.29 -22.31
CA PRO A 26 22.99 -24.47 -21.60
C PRO A 26 23.35 -23.01 -21.83
N GLU A 27 22.43 -22.23 -22.41
CA GLU A 27 22.56 -20.78 -22.43
C GLU A 27 22.76 -20.32 -20.98
N THR A 28 23.94 -19.86 -20.65
CA THR A 28 24.23 -19.14 -19.43
C THR A 28 23.33 -17.89 -19.45
N ARG A 29 22.21 -17.93 -18.74
CA ARG A 29 21.41 -16.73 -18.47
C ARG A 29 22.38 -15.70 -17.89
N GLN A 30 22.62 -14.62 -18.63
CA GLN A 30 23.33 -13.48 -18.08
C GLN A 30 22.57 -13.06 -16.80
N PRO A 31 23.26 -12.75 -15.70
CA PRO A 31 22.59 -12.24 -14.52
C PRO A 31 21.75 -11.02 -14.94
N GLU A 32 20.44 -11.08 -14.75
CA GLU A 32 19.56 -9.93 -14.92
C GLU A 32 20.19 -8.77 -14.13
N LYS A 33 20.44 -7.63 -14.81
CA LYS A 33 20.93 -6.45 -14.11
C LYS A 33 19.94 -6.13 -13.00
N GLU A 34 20.42 -6.21 -11.75
CA GLU A 34 19.61 -5.83 -10.59
C GLU A 34 19.03 -4.43 -10.85
N GLN A 35 17.72 -4.33 -10.89
CA GLN A 35 17.04 -3.05 -11.04
C GLN A 35 17.26 -2.24 -9.75
N PRO A 36 17.54 -0.93 -9.86
CA PRO A 36 17.64 -0.10 -8.68
C PRO A 36 16.29 -0.09 -7.92
N PRO A 37 16.32 -0.04 -6.59
CA PRO A 37 15.10 -0.03 -5.80
C PRO A 37 14.26 1.23 -6.06
N LEU A 38 12.94 1.06 -6.14
CA LEU A 38 11.99 2.18 -6.17
C LEU A 38 12.03 2.89 -4.82
N ARG A 39 12.46 4.16 -4.81
CA ARG A 39 12.63 4.99 -3.61
C ARG A 39 11.36 5.77 -3.33
N VAL A 40 10.65 5.38 -2.29
CA VAL A 40 9.36 5.96 -1.91
C VAL A 40 9.47 6.66 -0.56
N LEU A 41 9.06 7.94 -0.50
CA LEU A 41 8.90 8.71 0.73
C LEU A 41 7.41 8.92 1.03
N MET A 42 6.96 8.48 2.17
CA MET A 42 5.62 8.77 2.69
C MET A 42 5.69 9.92 3.70
N ILE A 43 5.07 11.07 3.42
CA ILE A 43 4.88 12.17 4.36
C ILE A 43 3.47 12.06 4.91
N GLY A 44 3.33 11.57 6.17
CA GLY A 44 1.99 11.26 6.66
C GLY A 44 1.90 10.92 8.14
N ASN A 45 0.88 10.16 8.47
CA ASN A 45 0.50 9.80 9.84
C ASN A 45 0.21 8.29 9.96
N SER A 46 -0.61 7.88 10.95
CA SER A 46 -0.97 6.46 11.16
C SER A 46 -1.66 5.80 9.97
N PHE A 47 -2.21 6.57 9.03
CA PHE A 47 -2.85 6.06 7.82
C PHE A 47 -1.87 5.75 6.68
N SER A 48 -0.62 6.21 6.78
CA SER A 48 0.44 5.88 5.82
C SER A 48 1.46 4.89 6.38
N ILE A 49 1.88 5.03 7.64
CA ILE A 49 2.95 4.18 8.20
C ILE A 49 2.58 2.69 8.18
N CYS A 50 1.30 2.36 8.29
CA CYS A 50 0.80 0.97 8.23
C CYS A 50 1.05 0.28 6.88
N VAL A 51 1.29 1.03 5.80
CA VAL A 51 1.76 0.47 4.51
C VAL A 51 3.02 -0.37 4.69
N GLY A 52 3.94 0.07 5.57
CA GLY A 52 5.18 -0.64 5.89
C GLY A 52 4.99 -2.02 6.54
N ASN A 53 3.78 -2.37 6.99
CA ASN A 53 3.51 -3.67 7.62
C ASN A 53 3.42 -4.82 6.60
N ASN A 54 3.07 -4.53 5.33
CA ASN A 54 2.90 -5.57 4.31
C ASN A 54 3.61 -5.26 2.98
N LEU A 55 3.63 -4.00 2.54
CA LEU A 55 4.18 -3.64 1.22
C LEU A 55 5.63 -4.11 0.99
N PRO A 56 6.58 -3.99 1.96
CA PRO A 56 7.95 -4.46 1.75
C PRO A 56 8.04 -5.98 1.49
N GLN A 57 7.22 -6.77 2.19
CA GLN A 57 7.17 -8.23 2.03
C GLN A 57 6.50 -8.62 0.71
N MET A 58 5.44 -7.90 0.32
CA MET A 58 4.79 -8.08 -0.98
C MET A 58 5.75 -7.77 -2.13
N ALA A 59 6.47 -6.66 -2.07
CA ALA A 59 7.46 -6.29 -3.07
C ALA A 59 8.59 -7.34 -3.15
N ALA A 60 9.07 -7.83 -2.01
CA ALA A 60 10.09 -8.88 -1.95
C ALA A 60 9.62 -10.24 -2.48
N SER A 61 8.29 -10.51 -2.48
CA SER A 61 7.73 -11.76 -2.99
C SER A 61 7.61 -11.81 -4.51
N VAL A 62 7.81 -10.66 -5.19
CA VAL A 62 7.66 -10.57 -6.65
C VAL A 62 8.99 -10.16 -7.30
N PRO A 63 9.56 -10.98 -8.18
CA PRO A 63 10.80 -10.65 -8.86
C PRO A 63 10.73 -9.33 -9.64
N GLY A 64 11.81 -8.53 -9.58
CA GLY A 64 11.90 -7.25 -10.28
C GLY A 64 11.16 -6.09 -9.60
N CYS A 65 10.77 -6.22 -8.32
CA CYS A 65 10.10 -5.19 -7.55
C CYS A 65 10.91 -4.74 -6.30
N PRO A 66 12.20 -4.36 -6.43
CA PRO A 66 12.97 -3.92 -5.28
C PRO A 66 12.44 -2.58 -4.76
N LEU A 67 12.29 -2.46 -3.44
CA LEU A 67 11.67 -1.32 -2.76
C LEU A 67 12.59 -0.74 -1.69
N ASP A 68 12.67 0.59 -1.63
CA ASP A 68 13.26 1.37 -0.54
C ASP A 68 12.18 2.35 -0.03
N LEU A 69 11.44 1.90 0.98
CA LEU A 69 10.30 2.64 1.53
C LEU A 69 10.73 3.42 2.77
N THR A 70 10.44 4.72 2.79
CA THR A 70 10.70 5.58 3.96
C THR A 70 9.41 6.29 4.37
N SER A 71 9.13 6.33 5.67
CA SER A 71 8.01 7.07 6.24
C SER A 71 8.53 8.19 7.14
N ALA A 72 8.07 9.42 6.89
CA ALA A 72 8.16 10.55 7.81
C ALA A 72 6.83 10.66 8.56
N TYR A 73 6.81 10.12 9.78
CA TYR A 73 5.58 9.89 10.57
C TYR A 73 5.44 10.83 11.75
N ILE A 74 4.24 11.39 11.88
CA ILE A 74 3.72 11.98 13.12
C ILE A 74 2.27 11.53 13.29
N GLY A 75 1.88 11.03 14.48
CA GLY A 75 0.51 10.60 14.77
C GLY A 75 -0.51 11.71 14.55
N GLY A 76 -1.57 11.43 13.76
CA GLY A 76 -2.66 12.38 13.49
C GLY A 76 -2.26 13.66 12.73
N CYS A 77 -1.06 13.73 12.17
CA CYS A 77 -0.52 14.91 11.49
C CYS A 77 -1.37 15.32 10.29
N SER A 78 -1.78 16.60 10.26
CA SER A 78 -2.49 17.21 9.13
C SER A 78 -1.51 17.85 8.14
N LEU A 79 -1.99 18.14 6.92
CA LEU A 79 -1.22 18.92 5.94
C LEU A 79 -0.73 20.26 6.52
N GLN A 80 -1.55 20.94 7.31
CA GLN A 80 -1.16 22.16 8.03
C GLN A 80 0.02 21.89 8.98
N THR A 81 -0.04 20.82 9.77
CA THR A 81 1.03 20.48 10.70
C THR A 81 2.31 20.10 9.97
N HIS A 82 2.22 19.34 8.86
CA HIS A 82 3.38 19.05 8.02
C HIS A 82 4.01 20.32 7.49
N TRP A 83 3.22 21.26 6.96
CA TRP A 83 3.72 22.53 6.46
C TRP A 83 4.39 23.36 7.56
N ASN A 84 3.75 23.55 8.71
CA ASN A 84 4.31 24.28 9.83
C ASN A 84 5.65 23.68 10.32
N ASN A 85 5.77 22.35 10.31
CA ASN A 85 7.00 21.65 10.65
C ASN A 85 8.13 21.89 9.63
N ILE A 86 7.79 21.99 8.34
CA ILE A 86 8.76 22.35 7.29
C ILE A 86 9.27 23.78 7.53
N GLU A 87 8.38 24.75 7.73
CA GLU A 87 8.76 26.15 7.99
C GLU A 87 9.64 26.28 9.25
N LYS A 88 9.33 25.50 10.29
CA LYS A 88 10.13 25.47 11.51
C LYS A 88 11.51 24.85 11.27
N ALA A 89 11.60 23.73 10.54
CA ALA A 89 12.87 23.09 10.23
C ALA A 89 13.75 23.88 9.26
N GLU A 90 13.18 24.77 8.43
CA GLU A 90 13.97 25.74 7.64
C GLU A 90 14.69 26.79 8.53
N LYS A 91 14.11 27.12 9.68
CA LYS A 91 14.69 28.07 10.64
C LYS A 91 15.62 27.39 11.64
N ASP A 92 15.37 26.12 11.94
CA ASP A 92 16.11 25.34 12.94
C ASP A 92 16.30 23.89 12.43
N ALA A 93 17.47 23.60 11.88
CA ALA A 93 17.80 22.27 11.35
C ALA A 93 17.86 21.19 12.45
N SER A 94 17.97 21.56 13.73
CA SER A 94 17.94 20.62 14.86
C SER A 94 16.52 20.15 15.20
N PHE A 95 15.48 20.81 14.67
CA PHE A 95 14.08 20.41 14.87
C PHE A 95 13.76 19.15 14.07
N LYS A 96 13.57 18.03 14.78
CA LYS A 96 13.37 16.67 14.23
C LYS A 96 12.07 16.05 14.75
N PRO A 97 10.88 16.52 14.33
CA PRO A 97 9.61 16.10 14.92
C PRO A 97 9.10 14.75 14.41
N TYR A 98 9.68 14.21 13.33
CA TYR A 98 9.22 12.99 12.69
C TYR A 98 9.95 11.76 13.22
N LEU A 99 9.20 10.69 13.49
CA LEU A 99 9.76 9.34 13.50
C LEU A 99 9.97 8.93 12.03
N ILE A 100 11.21 8.72 11.66
CA ILE A 100 11.59 8.21 10.33
C ILE A 100 11.72 6.70 10.44
N SER A 101 10.97 5.97 9.62
CA SER A 101 11.06 4.52 9.49
C SER A 101 11.43 4.18 8.06
N ARG A 102 12.45 3.35 7.86
CA ARG A 102 12.92 2.91 6.54
C ARG A 102 12.93 1.39 6.46
N TRP A 103 12.22 0.86 5.48
CA TRP A 103 12.21 -0.55 5.12
C TRP A 103 13.04 -0.74 3.86
N PHE A 104 14.16 -1.42 4.00
CA PHE A 104 15.06 -1.69 2.88
C PHE A 104 15.84 -3.00 3.12
N ASN A 105 15.93 -3.87 2.09
CA ASN A 105 16.62 -5.15 2.14
C ASN A 105 16.23 -6.02 3.35
N GLY A 106 14.93 -6.13 3.62
CA GLY A 106 14.39 -6.91 4.74
C GLY A 106 14.63 -6.32 6.14
N LYS A 107 15.20 -5.11 6.23
CA LYS A 107 15.49 -4.43 7.50
C LYS A 107 14.56 -3.25 7.71
N LEU A 108 14.21 -2.99 8.96
CA LEU A 108 13.53 -1.79 9.42
C LEU A 108 14.49 -0.97 10.29
N GLU A 109 14.84 0.21 9.80
CA GLU A 109 15.61 1.21 10.53
C GLU A 109 14.70 2.31 11.03
N LYS A 110 14.98 2.86 12.23
CA LYS A 110 14.21 3.96 12.82
C LYS A 110 15.15 5.05 13.34
N ASP A 111 14.76 6.31 13.09
CA ASP A 111 15.48 7.50 13.54
C ASP A 111 14.50 8.66 13.75
N HIS A 112 14.97 9.79 14.25
CA HIS A 112 14.24 11.04 14.29
C HIS A 112 14.80 12.02 13.26
N GLY A 113 13.91 12.69 12.52
CA GLY A 113 14.31 13.58 11.44
C GLY A 113 13.28 14.66 11.11
N ASN A 114 13.56 15.35 10.02
CA ASN A 114 12.63 16.29 9.40
C ASN A 114 12.53 16.04 7.88
N VAL A 115 11.42 16.45 7.31
CA VAL A 115 11.12 16.31 5.87
C VAL A 115 12.10 17.10 5.02
N ASN A 116 12.56 18.27 5.49
CA ASN A 116 13.51 19.14 4.79
C ASN A 116 14.82 18.39 4.47
N THR A 117 15.39 17.72 5.48
CA THR A 117 16.62 16.92 5.32
C THR A 117 16.42 15.75 4.38
N LEU A 118 15.28 15.05 4.46
CA LEU A 118 14.96 13.94 3.58
C LEU A 118 14.86 14.37 2.12
N LEU A 119 14.21 15.51 1.84
CA LEU A 119 14.05 16.04 0.49
C LEU A 119 15.36 16.61 -0.08
N LYS A 120 16.20 17.28 0.74
CA LYS A 120 17.43 17.92 0.28
C LYS A 120 18.60 16.93 0.09
N ASN A 121 18.65 15.86 0.89
CA ASN A 121 19.84 15.01 0.98
C ASN A 121 19.67 13.64 0.32
N ARG A 122 18.49 13.34 -0.27
CA ARG A 122 18.21 12.05 -0.89
C ARG A 122 17.34 12.22 -2.12
N GLN A 123 17.60 11.39 -3.13
CA GLN A 123 16.76 11.29 -4.31
C GLN A 123 15.56 10.37 -4.03
N TRP A 124 14.42 10.74 -4.57
CA TRP A 124 13.16 10.02 -4.46
C TRP A 124 12.58 9.81 -5.86
N ASP A 125 11.97 8.65 -6.07
CA ASP A 125 11.23 8.37 -7.29
C ASP A 125 9.76 8.72 -7.08
N ILE A 126 9.24 8.47 -5.86
CA ILE A 126 7.85 8.77 -5.49
C ILE A 126 7.82 9.40 -4.09
N ILE A 127 6.97 10.42 -3.95
CA ILE A 127 6.66 11.04 -2.65
C ILE A 127 5.16 11.07 -2.48
N THR A 128 4.65 10.53 -1.36
CA THR A 128 3.22 10.56 -1.08
C THR A 128 2.88 11.57 0.01
N ILE A 129 1.74 12.22 -0.16
CA ILE A 129 1.14 13.13 0.83
C ILE A 129 -0.29 12.71 1.13
N GLN A 130 -0.79 13.02 2.33
CA GLN A 130 -2.19 12.76 2.71
C GLN A 130 -2.69 13.80 3.70
N GLN A 131 -4.01 13.98 3.80
CA GLN A 131 -4.62 14.76 4.88
C GLN A 131 -4.85 13.87 6.11
N ALA A 132 -4.88 14.46 7.31
CA ALA A 132 -5.34 13.77 8.51
C ALA A 132 -6.78 13.27 8.33
N SER A 133 -7.07 12.04 8.75
CA SER A 133 -8.34 11.37 8.43
C SER A 133 -9.59 12.11 8.91
N HIS A 134 -9.51 12.80 10.06
CA HIS A 134 -10.62 13.60 10.58
C HIS A 134 -10.88 14.90 9.81
N PHE A 135 -9.95 15.33 8.95
CA PHE A 135 -10.07 16.46 8.04
C PHE A 135 -10.28 16.05 6.58
N SER A 136 -9.96 14.80 6.22
CA SER A 136 -9.84 14.35 4.84
C SER A 136 -11.16 14.38 4.02
N TRP A 137 -12.30 14.43 4.67
CA TRP A 137 -13.62 14.55 4.05
C TRP A 137 -14.08 16.01 3.86
N ARG A 138 -13.25 16.99 4.25
CA ARG A 138 -13.49 18.43 4.18
C ARG A 138 -12.45 19.10 3.29
N PHE A 139 -12.78 19.33 2.03
CA PHE A 139 -11.85 19.86 1.03
C PHE A 139 -11.21 21.20 1.43
N GLU A 140 -11.96 22.08 2.11
CA GLU A 140 -11.49 23.36 2.60
C GLU A 140 -10.29 23.29 3.57
N THR A 141 -10.01 22.10 4.11
CA THR A 141 -8.87 21.89 5.02
C THR A 141 -7.55 21.56 4.32
N PHE A 142 -7.58 21.34 3.01
CA PHE A 142 -6.40 20.92 2.24
C PHE A 142 -5.51 22.11 1.89
N ASP A 143 -6.07 23.17 1.33
CA ASP A 143 -5.32 24.35 0.96
C ASP A 143 -5.38 25.43 2.06
N PRO A 144 -4.31 26.26 2.14
CA PRO A 144 -3.15 26.34 1.23
C PRO A 144 -2.05 25.30 1.49
N TYR A 145 -2.20 24.45 2.50
CA TYR A 145 -1.13 23.59 3.02
C TYR A 145 -0.69 22.50 2.05
N ALA A 146 -1.64 21.89 1.32
CA ALA A 146 -1.33 20.94 0.27
C ALA A 146 -0.49 21.60 -0.84
N GLY A 147 -0.91 22.78 -1.31
CA GLY A 147 -0.20 23.53 -2.35
C GLY A 147 1.21 23.91 -1.92
N ASN A 148 1.38 24.40 -0.68
CA ASN A 148 2.67 24.76 -0.13
C ASN A 148 3.61 23.53 -0.04
N LEU A 149 3.10 22.41 0.45
CA LEU A 149 3.86 21.16 0.55
C LEU A 149 4.27 20.63 -0.84
N ILE A 150 3.36 20.63 -1.80
CA ILE A 150 3.62 20.23 -3.19
C ILE A 150 4.69 21.13 -3.83
N ALA A 151 4.58 22.45 -3.65
CA ALA A 151 5.57 23.39 -4.17
C ALA A 151 6.95 23.17 -3.53
N TYR A 152 7.01 22.89 -2.24
CA TYR A 152 8.24 22.59 -1.53
C TYR A 152 8.88 21.28 -2.03
N ILE A 153 8.08 20.22 -2.22
CA ILE A 153 8.56 18.94 -2.76
C ILE A 153 9.12 19.16 -4.18
N ARG A 154 8.38 19.83 -5.06
CA ARG A 154 8.85 20.13 -6.43
C ARG A 154 10.15 20.92 -6.49
N LYS A 155 10.40 21.78 -5.51
CA LYS A 155 11.64 22.54 -5.40
C LYS A 155 12.86 21.69 -5.07
N TYR A 156 12.72 20.70 -4.16
CA TYR A 156 13.87 19.96 -3.64
C TYR A 156 13.96 18.52 -4.16
N ALA A 157 12.90 17.99 -4.72
CA ALA A 157 12.81 16.68 -5.37
C ALA A 157 12.06 16.80 -6.71
N PRO A 158 12.58 17.57 -7.68
CA PRO A 158 11.86 17.89 -8.94
C PRO A 158 11.56 16.66 -9.80
N ASP A 159 12.39 15.62 -9.71
CA ASP A 159 12.26 14.40 -10.50
C ASP A 159 11.30 13.38 -9.86
N ALA A 160 10.89 13.59 -8.59
CA ALA A 160 9.99 12.69 -7.91
C ALA A 160 8.53 12.89 -8.36
N GLU A 161 7.83 11.79 -8.63
CA GLU A 161 6.39 11.84 -8.78
C GLU A 161 5.73 12.06 -7.42
N ILE A 162 4.84 13.06 -7.34
CA ILE A 162 4.03 13.29 -6.14
C ILE A 162 2.70 12.56 -6.29
N LEU A 163 2.39 11.68 -5.34
CA LEU A 163 1.13 10.96 -5.27
C LEU A 163 0.32 11.39 -4.05
N ILE A 164 -0.99 11.30 -4.18
CA ILE A 164 -1.90 11.54 -3.07
C ILE A 164 -2.36 10.19 -2.54
N GLN A 165 -2.11 9.92 -1.26
CA GLN A 165 -2.70 8.78 -0.58
C GLN A 165 -4.11 9.13 -0.10
N GLN A 166 -5.14 8.52 -0.66
CA GLN A 166 -6.51 8.64 -0.18
C GLN A 166 -6.65 7.92 1.18
N THR A 167 -7.27 8.56 2.15
CA THR A 167 -7.71 7.92 3.40
C THR A 167 -9.04 7.20 3.17
N TRP A 168 -9.63 6.63 4.22
CA TRP A 168 -10.87 5.85 4.16
C TRP A 168 -11.91 6.34 5.16
N ALA A 169 -13.17 5.98 4.92
CA ALA A 169 -14.25 6.25 5.85
C ALA A 169 -14.13 5.37 7.10
N TYR A 170 -14.39 5.96 8.26
CA TYR A 170 -14.39 5.28 9.54
C TYR A 170 -15.40 4.13 9.59
N ARG A 171 -15.20 3.20 10.51
CA ARG A 171 -16.18 2.12 10.72
C ARG A 171 -17.49 2.69 11.27
N LEU A 172 -18.60 2.02 10.98
CA LEU A 172 -19.97 2.45 11.27
C LEU A 172 -20.21 2.85 12.75
N ASP A 173 -19.46 2.25 13.69
CA ASP A 173 -19.55 2.51 15.13
C ASP A 173 -18.66 3.65 15.65
N ASP A 174 -18.01 4.40 14.75
CA ASP A 174 -17.21 5.57 15.17
C ASP A 174 -18.12 6.72 15.60
N ARG A 175 -17.94 7.16 16.87
CA ARG A 175 -18.77 8.22 17.47
C ARG A 175 -18.71 9.54 16.70
N ARG A 176 -17.59 9.82 16.03
CA ARG A 176 -17.38 11.06 15.27
C ARG A 176 -18.32 11.19 14.08
N LEU A 177 -18.75 10.07 13.49
CA LEU A 177 -19.76 10.10 12.42
C LEU A 177 -21.03 10.77 12.91
N LYS A 178 -21.49 10.42 14.13
CA LYS A 178 -22.66 11.05 14.78
C LYS A 178 -22.37 12.50 15.16
N GLU A 179 -21.21 12.79 15.73
CA GLU A 179 -20.78 14.16 16.10
C GLU A 179 -20.72 15.09 14.89
N TRP A 180 -20.30 14.57 13.73
CA TRP A 180 -20.25 15.33 12.47
C TRP A 180 -21.56 15.32 11.69
N ASN A 181 -22.56 14.58 12.16
CA ASN A 181 -23.86 14.41 11.50
C ASN A 181 -23.71 13.87 10.06
N ILE A 182 -22.85 12.88 9.86
CA ILE A 182 -22.65 12.19 8.58
C ILE A 182 -22.68 10.68 8.79
N THR A 183 -23.11 9.95 7.76
CA THR A 183 -22.99 8.49 7.71
C THR A 183 -21.61 8.06 7.24
N GLN A 184 -21.25 6.78 7.44
CA GLN A 184 -20.03 6.18 6.88
C GLN A 184 -19.98 6.37 5.35
N LYS A 185 -21.09 6.13 4.65
CA LYS A 185 -21.21 6.31 3.20
C LYS A 185 -20.96 7.77 2.80
N GLN A 186 -21.58 8.72 3.50
CA GLN A 186 -21.38 10.14 3.24
C GLN A 186 -19.94 10.58 3.53
N MET A 187 -19.26 10.00 4.55
CA MET A 187 -17.86 10.26 4.79
C MET A 187 -17.03 9.79 3.60
N PHE A 188 -17.27 8.57 3.07
CA PHE A 188 -16.58 8.08 1.89
C PHE A 188 -16.80 8.97 0.66
N GLU A 189 -18.05 9.32 0.35
CA GLU A 189 -18.39 10.18 -0.78
C GLU A 189 -17.68 11.53 -0.72
N LYS A 190 -17.71 12.17 0.47
CA LYS A 190 -17.06 13.47 0.69
C LYS A 190 -15.52 13.38 0.61
N LEU A 191 -14.89 12.35 1.19
CA LEU A 191 -13.45 12.21 1.09
C LEU A 191 -13.01 11.88 -0.34
N ASN A 192 -13.77 11.07 -1.06
CA ASN A 192 -13.50 10.77 -2.46
C ASN A 192 -13.55 12.03 -3.33
N ASP A 193 -14.57 12.86 -3.15
CA ASP A 193 -14.69 14.16 -3.81
C ASP A 193 -13.53 15.11 -3.46
N ALA A 194 -13.17 15.19 -2.17
CA ALA A 194 -12.07 16.08 -1.71
C ALA A 194 -10.72 15.68 -2.32
N TYR A 195 -10.39 14.40 -2.34
CA TYR A 195 -9.16 13.90 -2.95
C TYR A 195 -9.16 14.03 -4.48
N SER A 196 -10.30 13.83 -5.13
CA SER A 196 -10.45 14.04 -6.58
C SER A 196 -10.24 15.51 -6.95
N LYS A 197 -10.80 16.46 -6.20
CA LYS A 197 -10.59 17.89 -6.38
C LYS A 197 -9.12 18.29 -6.19
N LEU A 198 -8.45 17.73 -5.17
CA LEU A 198 -7.03 17.97 -4.95
C LEU A 198 -6.18 17.45 -6.11
N ALA A 199 -6.47 16.22 -6.56
CA ALA A 199 -5.80 15.58 -7.69
C ALA A 199 -5.94 16.39 -8.97
N GLN A 200 -7.15 16.82 -9.28
CA GLN A 200 -7.43 17.67 -10.45
C GLN A 200 -6.71 19.02 -10.36
N LYS A 201 -6.77 19.68 -9.20
CA LYS A 201 -6.15 21.00 -9.00
C LYS A 201 -4.64 20.99 -9.22
N TYR A 202 -3.94 19.98 -8.76
CA TYR A 202 -2.48 19.90 -8.81
C TYR A 202 -1.95 18.91 -9.86
N GLN A 203 -2.84 18.27 -10.63
CA GLN A 203 -2.53 17.27 -11.65
C GLN A 203 -1.71 16.11 -11.09
N LEU A 204 -2.20 15.52 -9.99
CA LEU A 204 -1.57 14.42 -9.28
C LEU A 204 -2.41 13.15 -9.38
N ARG A 205 -1.75 12.00 -9.37
CA ARG A 205 -2.43 10.70 -9.26
C ARG A 205 -2.77 10.39 -7.80
N VAL A 206 -3.83 9.63 -7.59
CA VAL A 206 -4.29 9.20 -6.26
C VAL A 206 -4.12 7.71 -6.10
N ILE A 207 -3.57 7.27 -4.97
CA ILE A 207 -3.61 5.88 -4.52
C ILE A 207 -4.96 5.70 -3.82
N PRO A 208 -5.93 4.98 -4.41
CA PRO A 208 -7.33 5.01 -3.99
C PRO A 208 -7.64 4.05 -2.83
N THR A 209 -6.92 4.17 -1.70
CA THR A 209 -7.08 3.27 -0.55
C THR A 209 -8.49 3.32 0.03
N GLY A 210 -9.12 4.50 0.07
CA GLY A 210 -10.50 4.64 0.53
C GLY A 210 -11.50 3.89 -0.35
N LEU A 211 -11.30 3.91 -1.67
CA LEU A 211 -12.12 3.14 -2.61
C LEU A 211 -11.91 1.63 -2.41
N ALA A 212 -10.67 1.17 -2.16
CA ALA A 212 -10.42 -0.24 -1.90
C ALA A 212 -11.12 -0.73 -0.62
N VAL A 213 -11.13 0.09 0.43
CA VAL A 213 -11.90 -0.19 1.67
C VAL A 213 -13.39 -0.31 1.36
N GLU A 214 -13.94 0.60 0.57
CA GLU A 214 -15.36 0.58 0.19
C GLU A 214 -15.69 -0.61 -0.72
N THR A 215 -14.78 -0.99 -1.63
CA THR A 215 -14.91 -2.19 -2.47
C THR A 215 -15.01 -3.46 -1.60
N VAL A 216 -14.22 -3.57 -0.54
CA VAL A 216 -14.33 -4.69 0.41
C VAL A 216 -15.71 -4.68 1.09
N ARG A 217 -16.19 -3.53 1.56
CA ARG A 217 -17.50 -3.40 2.21
C ARG A 217 -18.64 -3.84 1.28
N ASN A 218 -18.58 -3.42 0.01
CA ASN A 218 -19.59 -3.74 -1.01
C ASN A 218 -19.57 -5.22 -1.43
N ASN A 219 -18.39 -5.84 -1.47
CA ASN A 219 -18.22 -7.24 -1.91
C ASN A 219 -18.29 -8.25 -0.76
N SER A 220 -18.33 -7.79 0.49
CA SER A 220 -18.42 -8.66 1.66
C SER A 220 -19.80 -9.29 1.80
N LYS A 221 -19.85 -10.61 2.04
CA LYS A 221 -21.13 -11.32 2.25
C LYS A 221 -21.87 -10.89 3.51
N LYS A 222 -21.15 -10.35 4.47
CA LYS A 222 -21.68 -9.85 5.74
C LYS A 222 -21.10 -8.48 6.01
N THR A 223 -21.93 -7.56 6.46
CA THR A 223 -21.52 -6.22 6.89
C THR A 223 -21.15 -6.23 8.38
N PHE A 224 -20.37 -5.25 8.80
CA PHE A 224 -20.12 -5.02 10.22
C PHE A 224 -21.42 -4.55 10.89
N GLU A 225 -21.75 -5.17 12.00
CA GLU A 225 -22.87 -4.79 12.87
C GLU A 225 -22.33 -4.22 14.17
N ILE A 226 -22.91 -3.12 14.63
CA ILE A 226 -22.51 -2.51 15.90
C ILE A 226 -22.98 -3.43 17.04
N PRO A 227 -22.06 -3.96 17.86
CA PRO A 227 -22.46 -4.76 19.01
C PRO A 227 -23.33 -3.94 19.95
N ASP A 228 -24.46 -4.51 20.38
CA ASP A 228 -25.32 -3.89 21.36
C ASP A 228 -24.68 -3.87 22.76
N GLN A 229 -25.28 -3.11 23.67
CA GLN A 229 -24.73 -2.96 25.02
C GLN A 229 -24.82 -4.25 25.84
N GLU A 230 -25.81 -5.08 25.62
CA GLU A 230 -25.98 -6.38 26.32
C GLU A 230 -24.87 -7.33 25.90
N THR A 231 -24.63 -7.47 24.59
CA THR A 231 -23.48 -8.22 24.04
C THR A 231 -22.18 -7.74 24.64
N MET A 232 -21.92 -6.41 24.61
CA MET A 232 -20.66 -5.86 25.14
C MET A 232 -20.47 -6.11 26.63
N ASN A 233 -21.56 -6.08 27.44
CA ASN A 233 -21.52 -6.30 28.88
C ASN A 233 -21.37 -7.79 29.25
N SER A 234 -21.78 -8.70 28.36
CA SER A 234 -21.67 -10.15 28.59
C SER A 234 -20.29 -10.73 28.31
N LEU A 235 -19.41 -9.96 27.59
CA LEU A 235 -18.10 -10.42 27.19
C LEU A 235 -17.14 -10.50 28.39
N ILE A 236 -16.50 -11.66 28.52
CA ILE A 236 -15.48 -11.94 29.54
C ILE A 236 -14.17 -12.19 28.83
N TYR A 237 -13.07 -11.65 29.37
CA TYR A 237 -11.72 -11.90 28.78
C TYR A 237 -11.47 -13.41 28.63
N PRO A 238 -11.01 -13.88 27.44
CA PRO A 238 -10.50 -13.13 26.29
C PRO A 238 -11.52 -12.87 25.17
N ASP A 239 -12.81 -13.12 25.35
CA ASP A 239 -13.82 -13.04 24.31
C ASP A 239 -13.96 -11.60 23.78
N LEU A 240 -14.17 -11.46 22.49
CA LEU A 240 -14.36 -10.18 21.80
C LEU A 240 -15.62 -10.21 20.93
N PRO A 241 -16.26 -9.07 20.69
CA PRO A 241 -17.40 -9.03 19.77
C PRO A 241 -16.95 -9.36 18.35
N ASN A 242 -17.90 -9.77 17.50
CA ASN A 242 -17.60 -10.02 16.09
C ASN A 242 -17.10 -8.74 15.42
N GLN A 243 -15.89 -8.80 14.87
CA GLN A 243 -15.23 -7.67 14.19
C GLN A 243 -14.67 -8.03 12.81
N SER A 244 -14.97 -9.23 12.32
CA SER A 244 -14.36 -9.77 11.09
C SER A 244 -14.95 -9.18 9.80
N ASN A 245 -16.07 -8.48 9.88
CA ASN A 245 -16.85 -8.05 8.70
C ASN A 245 -16.48 -6.65 8.19
N ASP A 246 -15.43 -6.02 8.71
CA ASP A 246 -14.85 -4.79 8.16
C ASP A 246 -13.32 -4.90 8.15
N VAL A 247 -12.66 -4.14 7.29
CA VAL A 247 -11.21 -3.99 7.21
C VAL A 247 -10.72 -2.79 8.04
N VAL A 248 -11.66 -2.01 8.58
CA VAL A 248 -11.40 -0.88 9.47
C VAL A 248 -11.83 -1.23 10.88
N GLY A 249 -10.96 -0.88 11.83
CA GLY A 249 -11.26 -0.96 13.25
C GLY A 249 -11.04 -2.32 13.89
N VAL A 250 -10.84 -2.28 15.20
CA VAL A 250 -10.59 -3.46 16.02
C VAL A 250 -11.05 -3.24 17.45
N PHE A 251 -11.57 -4.29 18.07
CA PHE A 251 -11.75 -4.39 19.53
C PHE A 251 -10.56 -5.11 20.13
N LYS A 252 -10.07 -4.63 21.26
CA LYS A 252 -8.95 -5.24 22.01
C LYS A 252 -9.16 -5.11 23.49
N TRP A 253 -8.91 -6.16 24.24
CA TRP A 253 -8.80 -6.06 25.69
C TRP A 253 -7.59 -5.21 26.08
N ARG A 254 -7.79 -4.30 26.99
CA ARG A 254 -6.74 -3.49 27.62
C ARG A 254 -6.90 -3.48 29.11
N LYS A 255 -5.78 -3.35 29.81
CA LYS A 255 -5.75 -3.18 31.26
C LYS A 255 -5.70 -1.71 31.59
N ASN A 256 -6.61 -1.22 32.41
CA ASN A 256 -6.55 0.13 32.96
C ASN A 256 -5.37 0.24 33.93
N SER A 257 -4.45 1.14 33.67
CA SER A 257 -3.21 1.31 34.47
C SER A 257 -3.47 1.80 35.90
N LYS A 258 -4.64 2.38 36.18
CA LYS A 258 -4.99 2.94 37.48
C LYS A 258 -5.81 1.94 38.32
N THR A 259 -6.79 1.26 37.70
CA THR A 259 -7.72 0.36 38.43
C THR A 259 -7.32 -1.11 38.31
N ASN A 260 -6.38 -1.45 37.43
CA ASN A 260 -6.03 -2.83 37.05
C ASN A 260 -7.16 -3.65 36.41
N GLU A 261 -8.31 -3.05 36.13
CA GLU A 261 -9.46 -3.69 35.51
C GLU A 261 -9.25 -3.88 34.01
N MET A 262 -9.76 -4.99 33.50
CA MET A 262 -9.77 -5.24 32.05
C MET A 262 -11.00 -4.56 31.43
N TYR A 263 -10.79 -3.92 30.28
CA TYR A 263 -11.86 -3.32 29.50
C TYR A 263 -11.63 -3.53 28.01
N ILE A 264 -12.70 -3.54 27.23
CA ILE A 264 -12.61 -3.61 25.77
C ILE A 264 -12.40 -2.18 25.22
N SER A 265 -11.23 -1.95 24.67
CA SER A 265 -10.92 -0.72 23.91
C SER A 265 -11.38 -0.89 22.47
N ARG A 266 -11.94 0.16 21.89
CA ARG A 266 -12.41 0.21 20.52
C ARG A 266 -11.57 1.18 19.70
N ASP A 267 -10.99 0.67 18.63
CA ASP A 267 -10.48 1.47 17.51
C ASP A 267 -11.49 1.30 16.37
N SER A 268 -11.97 2.39 15.81
CA SER A 268 -12.99 2.37 14.76
C SER A 268 -12.58 3.13 13.50
N PHE A 269 -11.29 3.49 13.37
CA PHE A 269 -10.81 4.32 12.26
C PHE A 269 -9.49 3.89 11.63
N HIS A 270 -8.63 3.15 12.33
CA HIS A 270 -7.45 2.55 11.71
C HIS A 270 -7.80 1.23 10.99
N LEU A 271 -7.01 0.88 10.00
CA LEU A 271 -7.09 -0.45 9.40
C LEU A 271 -6.77 -1.53 10.45
N ASN A 272 -7.47 -2.64 10.38
CA ASN A 272 -7.03 -3.87 11.04
C ASN A 272 -6.05 -4.63 10.12
N TYR A 273 -5.56 -5.81 10.58
CA TYR A 273 -4.59 -6.60 9.81
C TYR A 273 -5.04 -6.94 8.38
N ARG A 274 -6.36 -7.14 8.16
CA ARG A 274 -6.94 -7.37 6.83
C ARG A 274 -6.86 -6.11 5.96
N GLY A 275 -7.18 -4.96 6.54
CA GLY A 275 -7.12 -3.67 5.88
C GLY A 275 -5.68 -3.24 5.56
N GLU A 276 -4.73 -3.54 6.42
CA GLU A 276 -3.31 -3.29 6.17
C GLU A 276 -2.78 -4.16 5.00
N TYR A 277 -3.24 -5.39 4.89
CA TYR A 277 -2.92 -6.26 3.75
C TYR A 277 -3.55 -5.73 2.45
N LEU A 278 -4.83 -5.35 2.48
CA LEU A 278 -5.52 -4.70 1.36
C LEU A 278 -4.75 -3.45 0.88
N GLN A 279 -4.36 -2.59 1.80
CA GLN A 279 -3.61 -1.37 1.50
C GLN A 279 -2.25 -1.69 0.88
N GLY A 280 -1.51 -2.65 1.44
CA GLY A 280 -0.22 -3.09 0.90
C GLY A 280 -0.34 -3.61 -0.52
N ALA A 281 -1.36 -4.43 -0.81
CA ALA A 281 -1.62 -4.98 -2.14
C ALA A 281 -2.00 -3.90 -3.16
N LEU A 282 -2.86 -2.96 -2.77
CA LEU A 282 -3.23 -1.81 -3.60
C LEU A 282 -2.00 -0.97 -3.95
N TRP A 283 -1.16 -0.65 -2.95
CA TRP A 283 0.06 0.12 -3.14
C TRP A 283 1.06 -0.62 -4.02
N PHE A 284 1.26 -1.92 -3.79
CA PHE A 284 2.13 -2.75 -4.63
C PHE A 284 1.73 -2.65 -6.11
N SER A 285 0.48 -2.91 -6.40
CA SER A 285 -0.02 -2.89 -7.78
C SER A 285 0.10 -1.49 -8.41
N PHE A 286 -0.22 -0.44 -7.65
CA PHE A 286 -0.13 0.94 -8.11
C PHE A 286 1.31 1.39 -8.39
N LEU A 287 2.24 1.08 -7.49
CA LEU A 287 3.63 1.53 -7.57
C LEU A 287 4.45 0.77 -8.63
N PHE A 288 4.24 -0.54 -8.74
CA PHE A 288 5.02 -1.39 -9.65
C PHE A 288 4.32 -1.69 -10.98
N ASN A 289 3.10 -1.19 -11.16
CA ASN A 289 2.27 -1.50 -12.34
C ASN A 289 2.16 -3.02 -12.59
N ARG A 290 1.95 -3.78 -11.51
CA ARG A 290 1.78 -5.23 -11.49
C ARG A 290 0.36 -5.58 -11.04
N LYS A 291 -0.10 -6.79 -11.36
CA LYS A 291 -1.38 -7.27 -10.84
C LYS A 291 -1.25 -7.65 -9.36
N THR A 292 -2.30 -7.43 -8.57
CA THR A 292 -2.32 -7.88 -7.16
C THR A 292 -2.19 -9.39 -7.03
N GLN A 293 -2.59 -10.15 -8.04
CA GLN A 293 -2.46 -11.61 -8.11
C GLN A 293 -1.01 -12.10 -8.26
N ASP A 294 -0.07 -11.22 -8.63
CA ASP A 294 1.36 -11.55 -8.70
C ASP A 294 1.99 -11.65 -7.29
N ILE A 295 1.30 -11.19 -6.26
CA ILE A 295 1.76 -11.19 -4.87
C ILE A 295 1.67 -12.61 -4.29
N ASP A 296 2.82 -13.20 -3.95
CA ASP A 296 2.88 -14.51 -3.29
C ASP A 296 2.84 -14.42 -1.76
N PHE A 297 3.10 -13.24 -1.19
CA PHE A 297 3.13 -13.03 0.26
C PHE A 297 1.74 -13.06 0.87
N ILE A 298 1.55 -13.92 1.88
CA ILE A 298 0.37 -13.95 2.75
C ILE A 298 0.87 -13.96 4.20
N PRO A 299 0.42 -13.03 5.08
CA PRO A 299 0.77 -13.05 6.49
C PRO A 299 0.31 -14.35 7.19
N GLU A 300 1.09 -14.85 8.15
CA GLU A 300 0.80 -16.10 8.87
C GLU A 300 -0.58 -16.14 9.54
N ASN A 301 -1.06 -14.99 9.99
CA ASN A 301 -2.36 -14.84 10.65
C ASN A 301 -3.53 -14.64 9.68
N MET A 302 -3.32 -14.81 8.37
CA MET A 302 -4.34 -14.62 7.33
C MET A 302 -4.59 -15.90 6.55
N GLY A 303 -5.87 -16.31 6.47
CA GLY A 303 -6.27 -17.45 5.66
C GLY A 303 -6.17 -17.14 4.15
N LYS A 304 -5.74 -18.13 3.35
CA LYS A 304 -5.57 -17.97 1.89
C LYS A 304 -6.82 -17.45 1.17
N THR A 305 -8.00 -17.93 1.55
CA THR A 305 -9.28 -17.49 0.95
C THR A 305 -9.53 -16.00 1.19
N ASP A 306 -9.22 -15.49 2.39
CA ASP A 306 -9.38 -14.09 2.73
C ASP A 306 -8.34 -13.22 2.00
N ALA A 307 -7.08 -13.68 1.95
CA ALA A 307 -6.03 -13.00 1.17
C ALA A 307 -6.44 -12.83 -0.30
N VAL A 308 -6.89 -13.90 -0.95
CA VAL A 308 -7.36 -13.86 -2.36
C VAL A 308 -8.54 -12.90 -2.53
N PHE A 309 -9.48 -12.87 -1.59
CA PHE A 309 -10.60 -11.93 -1.61
C PHE A 309 -10.10 -10.46 -1.53
N LEU A 310 -9.17 -10.17 -0.64
CA LEU A 310 -8.61 -8.82 -0.47
C LEU A 310 -7.77 -8.37 -1.67
N LEU A 311 -6.96 -9.27 -2.25
CA LEU A 311 -6.21 -9.00 -3.49
C LEU A 311 -7.16 -8.65 -4.66
N LYS A 312 -8.26 -9.40 -4.79
CA LYS A 312 -9.29 -9.13 -5.79
C LYS A 312 -9.93 -7.76 -5.59
N CYS A 313 -10.31 -7.41 -4.35
CA CYS A 313 -10.89 -6.10 -4.05
C CYS A 313 -9.91 -4.94 -4.31
N ALA A 314 -8.62 -5.13 -4.00
CA ALA A 314 -7.58 -4.14 -4.30
C ALA A 314 -7.44 -3.91 -5.81
N GLN A 315 -7.42 -4.98 -6.62
CA GLN A 315 -7.36 -4.89 -8.08
C GLN A 315 -8.59 -4.20 -8.66
N GLU A 316 -9.79 -4.59 -8.21
CA GLU A 316 -11.06 -4.01 -8.65
C GLU A 316 -11.14 -2.51 -8.36
N ALA A 317 -10.66 -2.08 -7.19
CA ALA A 317 -10.60 -0.67 -6.84
C ALA A 317 -9.67 0.12 -7.78
N LEU A 318 -8.51 -0.43 -8.16
CA LEU A 318 -7.62 0.19 -9.12
C LEU A 318 -8.22 0.27 -10.52
N ASP A 319 -8.81 -0.83 -10.98
CA ASP A 319 -9.42 -0.90 -12.31
C ASP A 319 -10.61 0.07 -12.42
N THR A 320 -11.40 0.24 -11.35
CA THR A 320 -12.50 1.20 -11.27
C THR A 320 -12.02 2.65 -11.22
N TYR A 321 -10.91 2.91 -10.52
CA TYR A 321 -10.40 4.28 -10.36
C TYR A 321 -9.74 4.81 -11.65
N GLN A 322 -9.22 3.93 -12.50
CA GLN A 322 -8.57 4.29 -13.77
C GLN A 322 -9.56 4.56 -14.92
N GLN A 323 -10.84 4.23 -14.74
CA GLN A 323 -11.91 4.52 -15.71
C GLN A 323 -12.48 5.93 -15.51
#